data_73944df7ed43092caa20db2560360905
#
_entry.id   73944df7ed43092caa20db2560360905
#
_cell.length_a   1.000
_cell.length_b   1.000
_cell.length_c   1.000
_cell.angle_alpha   90.00
_cell.angle_beta   90.00
_cell.angle_gamma   90.00
#
_symmetry.space_group_name_H-M   'P 1'
#
loop_
_entity.id
_entity.type
_entity.pdbx_description
1 polymer ?
#
loop_
_entity_poly.entity_id
_entity_poly.type
_entity_poly.pdbx_seq_one_letter_code
_entity_poly.pdbx_strand_id
1 'polypeptide(L)'
;MWNGTLRKQNRGVIMGYRSEVLIAIQMDNTDEKSVKAWHMFITELKATRKCESAMQELTNGEKHAGLGTDNGIDMKNCSLYVDFREIKWYDGDDLVDSYNRIFGIASHYCGSNDFNMSACFLRVGESADDVVEEVYGEMGYELAYLSRPTIEIEDIKFDPDNKLTQ
;
A
#
# COMPACT_ATOMS: atom_id res chain seq x y z
N MET A 1 40.70 -28.43 -32.72
CA MET A 1 40.75 -27.09 -32.13
C MET A 1 39.34 -26.54 -32.08
N TRP A 2 38.76 -26.47 -30.90
CA TRP A 2 37.42 -25.93 -30.71
C TRP A 2 37.58 -24.50 -30.20
N ASN A 3 37.27 -23.51 -31.04
CA ASN A 3 37.17 -22.10 -30.62
C ASN A 3 35.78 -21.86 -30.02
N GLY A 4 35.66 -22.00 -28.71
CA GLY A 4 34.47 -21.61 -27.98
C GLY A 4 34.43 -20.11 -27.78
N THR A 5 33.64 -19.42 -28.61
CA THR A 5 33.33 -18.01 -28.42
C THR A 5 32.38 -17.87 -27.24
N LEU A 6 32.92 -17.43 -26.10
CA LEU A 6 32.16 -17.03 -24.93
C LEU A 6 31.25 -15.84 -25.32
N ARG A 7 29.96 -16.11 -25.53
CA ARG A 7 28.93 -15.07 -25.54
C ARG A 7 28.91 -14.39 -24.17
N LYS A 8 29.39 -13.16 -24.12
CA LYS A 8 29.09 -12.24 -23.01
C LYS A 8 27.57 -12.12 -22.93
N GLN A 9 26.95 -12.77 -21.94
CA GLN A 9 25.59 -12.42 -21.55
C GLN A 9 25.63 -10.98 -21.03
N ASN A 10 25.04 -10.09 -21.81
CA ASN A 10 24.65 -8.78 -21.31
C ASN A 10 23.70 -9.04 -20.13
N ARG A 11 24.22 -8.91 -18.90
CA ARG A 11 23.37 -8.70 -17.73
C ARG A 11 22.71 -7.35 -17.95
N GLY A 12 21.53 -7.36 -18.56
CA GLY A 12 20.65 -6.22 -18.56
C GLY A 12 20.52 -5.78 -17.10
N VAL A 13 20.67 -4.49 -16.85
CA VAL A 13 20.34 -3.88 -15.58
C VAL A 13 18.88 -4.24 -15.35
N ILE A 14 18.61 -5.16 -14.42
CA ILE A 14 17.27 -5.45 -13.97
C ILE A 14 16.85 -4.19 -13.23
N MET A 15 16.15 -3.29 -13.90
CA MET A 15 15.47 -2.18 -13.24
C MET A 15 14.45 -2.84 -12.31
N GLY A 16 14.64 -2.61 -11.00
CA GLY A 16 13.78 -3.25 -10.00
C GLY A 16 12.35 -2.79 -10.22
N TYR A 17 11.45 -3.77 -10.29
CA TYR A 17 10.01 -3.58 -10.40
C TYR A 17 9.50 -2.68 -9.26
N ARG A 18 8.79 -1.63 -9.61
CA ARG A 18 8.27 -0.65 -8.67
C ARG A 18 6.75 -0.71 -8.60
N SER A 19 6.20 -0.37 -7.47
CA SER A 19 4.76 -0.34 -7.23
C SER A 19 4.36 0.96 -6.55
N GLU A 20 3.14 1.37 -6.76
CA GLU A 20 2.42 2.30 -5.90
C GLU A 20 1.59 1.49 -4.92
N VAL A 21 1.65 1.81 -3.65
CA VAL A 21 0.95 1.07 -2.59
C VAL A 21 0.21 2.02 -1.69
N LEU A 22 -1.07 1.75 -1.50
CA LEU A 22 -1.94 2.46 -0.59
C LEU A 22 -2.46 1.51 0.48
N ILE A 23 -2.38 1.93 1.73
CA ILE A 23 -3.04 1.27 2.85
C ILE A 23 -3.85 2.34 3.59
N ALA A 24 -5.15 2.15 3.70
CA ALA A 24 -6.01 2.99 4.52
C ALA A 24 -6.82 2.13 5.48
N ILE A 25 -6.81 2.49 6.75
CA ILE A 25 -7.53 1.81 7.83
C ILE A 25 -8.18 2.89 8.67
N GLN A 26 -9.47 2.76 8.93
CA GLN A 26 -10.18 3.73 9.78
C GLN A 26 -11.34 3.09 10.54
N MET A 27 -11.72 3.74 11.64
CA MET A 27 -13.02 3.49 12.25
C MET A 27 -14.10 4.21 11.45
N ASP A 28 -15.24 3.55 11.22
CA ASP A 28 -16.36 4.10 10.43
C ASP A 28 -17.03 5.29 11.13
N ASN A 29 -16.81 5.43 12.43
CA ASN A 29 -17.23 6.58 13.23
C ASN A 29 -16.22 6.85 14.35
N THR A 30 -16.40 7.97 15.07
CA THR A 30 -15.51 8.42 16.15
C THR A 30 -16.24 8.51 17.50
N ASP A 31 -17.22 7.65 17.73
CA ASP A 31 -17.87 7.53 19.04
C ASP A 31 -16.90 6.93 20.09
N GLU A 32 -17.28 6.96 21.36
CA GLU A 32 -16.44 6.49 22.46
C GLU A 32 -16.03 5.00 22.30
N LYS A 33 -16.94 4.17 21.80
CA LYS A 33 -16.66 2.74 21.55
C LYS A 33 -15.60 2.58 20.45
N SER A 34 -15.73 3.33 19.36
CA SER A 34 -14.81 3.30 18.24
C SER A 34 -13.42 3.83 18.62
N VAL A 35 -13.37 4.92 19.38
CA VAL A 35 -12.10 5.45 19.90
C VAL A 35 -11.41 4.41 20.79
N LYS A 36 -12.14 3.74 21.66
CA LYS A 36 -11.58 2.67 22.49
C LYS A 36 -11.07 1.49 21.66
N ALA A 37 -11.84 1.06 20.65
CA ALA A 37 -11.44 0.00 19.75
C ALA A 37 -10.18 0.38 18.96
N TRP A 38 -10.07 1.63 18.50
CA TRP A 38 -8.89 2.16 17.84
C TRP A 38 -7.65 2.11 18.72
N HIS A 39 -7.78 2.53 19.99
CA HIS A 39 -6.68 2.42 20.94
C HIS A 39 -6.23 0.98 21.18
N MET A 40 -7.17 0.03 21.24
CA MET A 40 -6.85 -1.39 21.35
C MET A 40 -6.09 -1.88 20.11
N PHE A 41 -6.55 -1.55 18.92
CA PHE A 41 -5.90 -1.89 17.65
C PHE A 41 -4.45 -1.34 17.60
N ILE A 42 -4.25 -0.06 17.86
CA ILE A 42 -2.91 0.55 17.87
C ILE A 42 -2.01 -0.09 18.94
N THR A 43 -2.55 -0.44 20.11
CA THR A 43 -1.81 -1.15 21.16
C THR A 43 -1.36 -2.52 20.71
N GLU A 44 -2.23 -3.27 20.03
CA GLU A 44 -1.89 -4.57 19.45
C GLU A 44 -0.79 -4.45 18.38
N LEU A 45 -0.86 -3.45 17.50
CA LEU A 45 0.18 -3.22 16.49
C LEU A 45 1.54 -2.98 17.16
N LYS A 46 1.58 -2.13 18.21
CA LYS A 46 2.81 -1.84 18.96
C LYS A 46 3.38 -3.06 19.69
N ALA A 47 2.52 -3.95 20.15
CA ALA A 47 2.92 -5.18 20.85
C ALA A 47 3.34 -6.30 19.88
N THR A 48 2.99 -6.19 18.61
CA THR A 48 3.26 -7.22 17.59
C THR A 48 4.63 -7.00 16.97
N ARG A 49 5.61 -7.86 17.28
CA ARG A 49 6.98 -7.75 16.77
C ARG A 49 7.05 -7.64 15.24
N LYS A 50 6.19 -8.36 14.53
CA LYS A 50 6.16 -8.32 13.06
C LYS A 50 5.65 -6.99 12.48
N CYS A 51 5.09 -6.09 13.30
CA CYS A 51 4.67 -4.75 12.90
C CYS A 51 5.73 -3.68 13.23
N GLU A 52 6.85 -4.04 13.87
CA GLU A 52 7.81 -3.11 14.44
C GLU A 52 8.37 -2.12 13.42
N SER A 53 8.85 -2.60 12.26
CA SER A 53 9.47 -1.76 11.23
C SER A 53 8.49 -0.69 10.72
N ALA A 54 7.27 -1.07 10.35
CA ALA A 54 6.25 -0.14 9.90
C ALA A 54 5.80 0.81 11.01
N MET A 55 5.64 0.32 12.25
CA MET A 55 5.25 1.15 13.37
C MET A 55 6.30 2.18 13.76
N GLN A 56 7.59 1.86 13.64
CA GLN A 56 8.69 2.82 13.82
C GLN A 56 8.60 3.93 12.78
N GLU A 57 8.41 3.60 11.53
CA GLU A 57 8.26 4.58 10.45
C GLU A 57 7.04 5.49 10.66
N LEU A 58 5.90 4.91 11.01
CA LEU A 58 4.65 5.64 11.23
C LEU A 58 4.67 6.56 12.46
N THR A 59 5.48 6.24 13.49
CA THR A 59 5.49 6.97 14.76
C THR A 59 6.69 7.90 14.93
N ASN A 60 7.86 7.57 14.38
CA ASN A 60 9.10 8.30 14.62
C ASN A 60 9.41 9.35 13.55
N GLY A 61 8.63 9.43 12.48
CA GLY A 61 8.80 10.40 11.41
C GLY A 61 9.99 10.15 10.48
N GLU A 62 10.78 9.11 10.72
CA GLU A 62 11.77 8.61 9.76
C GLU A 62 11.04 7.84 8.68
N LYS A 63 10.77 8.49 7.57
CA LYS A 63 9.96 7.93 6.50
C LYS A 63 10.82 7.33 5.42
N HIS A 64 10.41 6.17 4.93
CA HIS A 64 11.02 5.55 3.76
C HIS A 64 10.93 6.49 2.54
N ALA A 65 11.96 6.49 1.67
CA ALA A 65 11.93 7.23 0.41
C ALA A 65 10.71 6.78 -0.42
N GLY A 66 9.89 7.73 -0.85
CA GLY A 66 8.64 7.45 -1.57
C GLY A 66 7.38 7.43 -0.69
N LEU A 67 7.50 7.48 0.65
CA LEU A 67 6.35 7.63 1.52
C LEU A 67 5.83 9.08 1.47
N GLY A 68 4.55 9.26 1.20
CA GLY A 68 3.89 10.58 1.13
C GLY A 68 3.94 11.34 2.47
N THR A 69 3.79 12.65 2.43
CA THR A 69 3.90 13.53 3.61
C THR A 69 2.75 13.38 4.60
N ASP A 70 1.56 12.99 4.11
CA ASP A 70 0.33 12.90 4.92
C ASP A 70 0.15 11.51 5.58
N ASN A 71 1.17 10.66 5.46
CA ASN A 71 1.13 9.30 5.99
C ASN A 71 1.36 9.28 7.49
N GLY A 72 0.65 8.41 8.16
CA GLY A 72 0.78 8.20 9.60
C GLY A 72 -0.47 7.67 10.27
N ILE A 73 -0.46 7.78 11.58
CA ILE A 73 -1.56 7.39 12.46
C ILE A 73 -2.20 8.66 13.02
N ASP A 74 -3.49 8.84 12.74
CA ASP A 74 -4.31 9.90 13.34
C ASP A 74 -5.14 9.33 14.48
N MET A 75 -4.74 9.61 15.71
CA MET A 75 -5.43 9.14 16.90
C MET A 75 -6.77 9.84 17.12
N LYS A 76 -6.93 11.07 16.62
CA LYS A 76 -8.16 11.87 16.79
C LYS A 76 -9.26 11.38 15.84
N ASN A 77 -8.90 11.14 14.60
CA ASN A 77 -9.84 10.68 13.57
C ASN A 77 -9.87 9.15 13.45
N CYS A 78 -9.15 8.43 14.32
CA CYS A 78 -9.09 6.98 14.34
C CYS A 78 -8.78 6.39 12.96
N SER A 79 -7.70 6.88 12.35
CA SER A 79 -7.29 6.45 11.01
C SER A 79 -5.77 6.22 10.91
N LEU A 80 -5.40 5.32 10.01
CA LEU A 80 -4.03 5.08 9.58
C LEU A 80 -4.02 5.13 8.06
N TYR A 81 -3.12 5.93 7.51
CA TYR A 81 -3.00 6.10 6.08
C TYR A 81 -1.54 5.98 5.65
N VAL A 82 -1.30 5.24 4.57
CA VAL A 82 0.00 5.01 3.97
C VAL A 82 -0.11 5.08 2.47
N ASP A 83 0.69 5.92 1.85
CA ASP A 83 0.78 6.08 0.40
C ASP A 83 2.26 6.03 0.00
N PHE A 84 2.67 4.94 -0.61
CA PHE A 84 3.99 4.79 -1.18
C PHE A 84 3.96 5.05 -2.67
N ARG A 85 4.90 5.87 -3.13
CA ARG A 85 5.17 6.12 -4.53
C ARG A 85 6.46 5.42 -4.94
N GLU A 86 6.41 4.63 -5.99
CA GLU A 86 7.60 3.98 -6.58
C GLU A 86 8.41 3.09 -5.61
N ILE A 87 7.73 2.37 -4.71
CA ILE A 87 8.38 1.45 -3.77
C ILE A 87 8.63 0.08 -4.43
N LYS A 88 9.70 -0.58 -3.99
CA LYS A 88 9.93 -2.01 -4.28
C LYS A 88 9.13 -2.84 -3.28
N TRP A 89 7.99 -3.38 -3.72
CA TRP A 89 7.11 -4.16 -2.86
C TRP A 89 7.33 -5.65 -3.07
N TYR A 90 8.26 -6.23 -2.32
CA TYR A 90 8.61 -7.65 -2.41
C TYR A 90 8.33 -8.36 -1.09
N ASP A 91 7.75 -9.56 -1.18
CA ASP A 91 7.60 -10.45 -0.05
C ASP A 91 8.97 -10.81 0.53
N GLY A 92 9.07 -10.83 1.86
CA GLY A 92 10.32 -11.10 2.58
C GLY A 92 11.18 -9.86 2.84
N ASP A 93 10.77 -8.67 2.38
CA ASP A 93 11.31 -7.40 2.86
C ASP A 93 10.68 -7.06 4.21
N ASP A 94 11.49 -6.76 5.23
CA ASP A 94 11.00 -6.55 6.60
C ASP A 94 9.97 -5.44 6.71
N LEU A 95 10.12 -4.36 5.95
CA LEU A 95 9.17 -3.24 5.96
C LEU A 95 7.86 -3.63 5.28
N VAL A 96 7.94 -4.28 4.12
CA VAL A 96 6.77 -4.76 3.37
C VAL A 96 5.99 -5.78 4.19
N ASP A 97 6.67 -6.78 4.76
CA ASP A 97 6.05 -7.79 5.60
C ASP A 97 5.39 -7.18 6.85
N SER A 98 6.00 -6.12 7.38
CA SER A 98 5.47 -5.38 8.53
C SER A 98 4.17 -4.63 8.18
N TYR A 99 4.09 -3.96 7.04
CA TYR A 99 2.86 -3.32 6.56
C TYR A 99 1.78 -4.35 6.21
N ASN A 100 2.14 -5.44 5.54
CA ASN A 100 1.22 -6.54 5.25
C ASN A 100 0.65 -7.13 6.56
N ARG A 101 1.46 -7.21 7.61
CA ARG A 101 1.00 -7.68 8.93
C ARG A 101 0.03 -6.70 9.59
N ILE A 102 0.28 -5.40 9.50
CA ILE A 102 -0.65 -4.37 9.98
C ILE A 102 -2.01 -4.53 9.29
N PHE A 103 -2.01 -4.64 7.96
CA PHE A 103 -3.23 -4.82 7.19
C PHE A 103 -3.96 -6.12 7.53
N GLY A 104 -3.22 -7.21 7.72
CA GLY A 104 -3.78 -8.51 8.15
C GLY A 104 -4.45 -8.44 9.52
N ILE A 105 -3.89 -7.69 10.48
CA ILE A 105 -4.54 -7.47 11.78
C ILE A 105 -5.81 -6.62 11.59
N ALA A 106 -5.75 -5.54 10.80
CA ALA A 106 -6.90 -4.70 10.53
C ALA A 106 -8.06 -5.50 9.91
N SER A 107 -7.80 -6.41 8.98
CA SER A 107 -8.82 -7.24 8.34
C SER A 107 -9.59 -8.11 9.36
N HIS A 108 -8.93 -8.59 10.43
CA HIS A 108 -9.61 -9.30 11.52
C HIS A 108 -10.54 -8.39 12.32
N TYR A 109 -10.11 -7.15 12.60
CA TYR A 109 -10.97 -6.16 13.26
C TYR A 109 -12.18 -5.80 12.39
N CYS A 110 -12.00 -5.63 11.08
CA CYS A 110 -13.10 -5.36 10.14
C CYS A 110 -14.12 -6.51 10.07
N GLY A 111 -13.69 -7.75 10.25
CA GLY A 111 -14.54 -8.93 10.24
C GLY A 111 -15.31 -9.16 11.55
N SER A 112 -15.01 -8.40 12.59
CA SER A 112 -15.70 -8.52 13.88
C SER A 112 -16.90 -7.58 13.96
N ASN A 113 -18.07 -8.11 14.34
CA ASN A 113 -19.27 -7.29 14.55
C ASN A 113 -19.14 -6.30 15.72
N ASP A 114 -18.08 -6.42 16.53
CA ASP A 114 -17.83 -5.55 17.68
C ASP A 114 -17.13 -4.25 17.30
N PHE A 115 -16.51 -4.21 16.12
CA PHE A 115 -15.70 -3.08 15.66
C PHE A 115 -16.22 -2.59 14.31
N ASN A 116 -16.60 -1.32 14.24
CA ASN A 116 -16.94 -0.66 12.99
C ASN A 116 -15.66 -0.11 12.36
N MET A 117 -14.82 -1.00 11.87
CA MET A 117 -13.54 -0.68 11.23
C MET A 117 -13.60 -1.07 9.76
N SER A 118 -13.03 -0.24 8.92
CA SER A 118 -12.86 -0.52 7.49
C SER A 118 -11.42 -0.35 7.08
N ALA A 119 -11.00 -1.14 6.10
CA ALA A 119 -9.63 -1.14 5.59
C ALA A 119 -9.60 -1.38 4.09
N CYS A 120 -8.66 -0.74 3.41
CA CYS A 120 -8.32 -1.06 2.03
C CYS A 120 -6.81 -1.16 1.84
N PHE A 121 -6.41 -2.06 0.96
CA PHE A 121 -5.07 -2.21 0.42
C PHE A 121 -5.17 -2.16 -1.09
N LEU A 122 -4.39 -1.30 -1.70
CA LEU A 122 -4.28 -1.19 -3.15
C LEU A 122 -2.81 -1.18 -3.53
N ARG A 123 -2.42 -2.08 -4.42
CA ARG A 123 -1.10 -2.08 -5.04
C ARG A 123 -1.25 -2.05 -6.56
N VAL A 124 -0.55 -1.12 -7.19
CA VAL A 124 -0.45 -1.02 -8.64
C VAL A 124 1.03 -1.16 -9.01
N GLY A 125 1.35 -2.21 -9.75
CA GLY A 125 2.68 -2.45 -10.27
C GLY A 125 2.94 -1.76 -11.60
N GLU A 126 4.10 -1.99 -12.19
CA GLU A 126 4.50 -1.41 -13.48
C GLU A 126 3.72 -2.01 -14.67
N SER A 127 3.14 -3.19 -14.52
CA SER A 127 2.28 -3.80 -15.53
C SER A 127 0.82 -3.49 -15.27
N ALA A 128 0.06 -3.17 -16.32
CA ALA A 128 -1.36 -2.81 -16.21
C ALA A 128 -2.26 -3.92 -15.62
N ASP A 129 -1.81 -5.15 -15.64
CA ASP A 129 -2.46 -6.34 -15.08
C ASP A 129 -1.99 -6.68 -13.65
N ASP A 130 -0.94 -5.99 -13.14
CA ASP A 130 -0.46 -6.18 -11.78
C ASP A 130 -1.14 -5.19 -10.82
N VAL A 131 -2.41 -5.45 -10.55
CA VAL A 131 -3.20 -4.69 -9.58
C VAL A 131 -3.72 -5.65 -8.52
N VAL A 132 -3.47 -5.31 -7.27
CA VAL A 132 -4.03 -6.01 -6.10
C VAL A 132 -4.91 -5.03 -5.34
N GLU A 133 -6.16 -5.41 -5.11
CA GLU A 133 -7.12 -4.64 -4.32
C GLU A 133 -7.76 -5.57 -3.29
N GLU A 134 -7.61 -5.22 -2.01
CA GLU A 134 -8.24 -5.90 -0.89
C GLU A 134 -9.02 -4.89 -0.06
N VAL A 135 -10.28 -5.20 0.23
CA VAL A 135 -11.21 -4.29 0.87
C VAL A 135 -11.98 -5.01 1.96
N TYR A 136 -12.05 -4.44 3.15
CA TYR A 136 -12.72 -4.98 4.31
C TYR A 136 -13.54 -3.91 5.04
N GLY A 137 -14.65 -4.33 5.65
CA GLY A 137 -15.56 -3.44 6.37
C GLY A 137 -16.56 -2.71 5.47
N GLU A 138 -17.50 -2.01 6.10
CA GLU A 138 -18.63 -1.38 5.40
C GLU A 138 -18.18 -0.23 4.48
N MET A 139 -17.22 0.57 4.96
CA MET A 139 -16.69 1.75 4.23
C MET A 139 -15.45 1.43 3.38
N GLY A 140 -15.04 0.17 3.31
CA GLY A 140 -13.78 -0.19 2.67
C GLY A 140 -13.69 0.21 1.19
N TYR A 141 -14.76 0.06 0.42
CA TYR A 141 -14.80 0.50 -0.99
C TYR A 141 -14.75 2.02 -1.14
N GLU A 142 -15.38 2.76 -0.22
CA GLU A 142 -15.29 4.22 -0.22
C GLU A 142 -13.87 4.68 0.08
N LEU A 143 -13.18 4.03 1.02
CA LEU A 143 -11.76 4.28 1.29
C LEU A 143 -10.91 4.04 0.06
N ALA A 144 -11.09 2.93 -0.62
CA ALA A 144 -10.38 2.61 -1.85
C ALA A 144 -10.64 3.64 -2.95
N TYR A 145 -11.89 4.10 -3.09
CA TYR A 145 -12.26 5.08 -4.10
C TYR A 145 -11.71 6.48 -3.82
N LEU A 146 -11.83 6.96 -2.58
CA LEU A 146 -11.37 8.29 -2.16
C LEU A 146 -9.84 8.39 -2.11
N SER A 147 -9.18 7.26 -1.88
CA SER A 147 -7.74 7.20 -1.71
C SER A 147 -7.00 6.81 -2.99
N ARG A 148 -7.71 6.47 -4.07
CA ARG A 148 -7.05 6.16 -5.36
C ARG A 148 -6.19 7.36 -5.75
N PRO A 149 -4.87 7.16 -5.92
CA PRO A 149 -4.07 8.18 -6.54
C PRO A 149 -4.75 8.53 -7.87
N THR A 150 -4.97 9.81 -8.10
CA THR A 150 -5.34 10.28 -9.43
C THR A 150 -4.19 9.85 -10.31
N ILE A 151 -4.36 8.77 -11.06
CA ILE A 151 -3.44 8.44 -12.14
C ILE A 151 -3.63 9.60 -13.09
N GLU A 152 -2.75 10.59 -13.01
CA GLU A 152 -2.58 11.55 -14.08
C GLU A 152 -2.11 10.69 -15.25
N ILE A 153 -3.06 10.30 -16.08
CA ILE A 153 -2.77 9.78 -17.41
C ILE A 153 -2.14 10.99 -18.10
N GLU A 154 -0.81 11.08 -17.99
CA GLU A 154 -0.06 12.03 -18.80
C GLU A 154 -0.56 11.79 -20.22
N ASP A 155 -1.26 12.79 -20.73
CA ASP A 155 -1.80 12.91 -22.07
C ASP A 155 -1.37 11.78 -23.01
N ILE A 156 -2.25 10.80 -23.18
CA ILE A 156 -2.25 10.05 -24.43
C ILE A 156 -2.55 11.14 -25.46
N LYS A 157 -1.51 11.74 -26.03
CA LYS A 157 -1.63 12.60 -27.21
C LYS A 157 -2.25 11.75 -28.27
N PHE A 158 -3.54 11.88 -28.41
CA PHE A 158 -4.26 11.33 -29.54
C PHE A 158 -3.70 12.05 -30.77
N ASP A 159 -2.83 11.35 -31.49
CA ASP A 159 -2.38 11.85 -32.79
C ASP A 159 -3.56 11.70 -33.77
N PRO A 160 -4.22 12.83 -34.15
CA PRO A 160 -5.36 12.78 -35.02
C PRO A 160 -5.01 12.33 -36.46
N ASP A 161 -3.72 12.22 -36.78
CA ASP A 161 -3.23 11.88 -38.11
C ASP A 161 -2.87 10.39 -38.29
N ASN A 162 -3.03 9.57 -37.26
CA ASN A 162 -2.80 8.13 -37.39
C ASN A 162 -3.99 7.45 -38.13
N LYS A 163 -4.08 7.73 -39.42
CA LYS A 163 -4.98 7.03 -40.33
C LYS A 163 -4.50 5.59 -40.46
N LEU A 164 -5.27 4.66 -39.85
CA LEU A 164 -5.19 3.24 -40.18
C LEU A 164 -5.37 3.08 -41.68
N THR A 165 -4.29 2.90 -42.42
CA THR A 165 -4.34 2.43 -43.79
C THR A 165 -4.71 0.94 -43.76
N GLN A 166 -5.86 0.64 -44.33
CA GLN A 166 -6.36 -0.70 -44.63
C GLN A 166 -5.42 -1.43 -45.61
#